data_d209572af242d827b23b930526c98346
#
_entry.id   d209572af242d827b23b930526c98346
#
_cell.length_a   1.000
_cell.length_b   1.000
_cell.length_c   1.000
_cell.angle_alpha   90.00
_cell.angle_beta   90.00
_cell.angle_gamma   90.00
#
_symmetry.space_group_name_H-M   'P 1'
#
loop_
_entity.id
_entity.type
_entity.pdbx_description
1 polymer ?
#
loop_
_entity_poly.entity_id
_entity_poly.type
_entity_poly.pdbx_seq_one_letter_code
_entity_poly.pdbx_strand_id
1 'polypeptide(L)'
;IIFRISKEVGGLTRREGDIGKTINDINHDFEERNFAGVIREIALRPLKTNDQLMLLLLRIRDFAEENQFNMGEMDLFATESRQDVNAKAVKYLLAFMKGLLDEPNRKQLQVADTFKLEFRIKENDNDTGWVEKIANVGSDGTDILVKAMVNIMLINVFKEKASKKSGDFKIHCMMDEIGKLHPNNVKGILDFANRRNILLVNSSPTTYNVEDYKYTNLLSKDNRAN
;
A
#
# COMPACT_ATOMS: atom_id res chain seq x y z
N ILE A 1 19.33 -4.68 24.26
CA ILE A 1 18.13 -3.93 23.85
C ILE A 1 18.34 -3.35 22.45
N ILE A 2 19.39 -2.56 22.19
CA ILE A 2 19.64 -1.90 20.90
C ILE A 2 19.66 -2.89 19.73
N PHE A 3 20.38 -4.00 19.82
CA PHE A 3 20.41 -5.03 18.77
C PHE A 3 19.04 -5.65 18.51
N ARG A 4 18.22 -5.81 19.54
CA ARG A 4 16.85 -6.30 19.36
C ARG A 4 16.01 -5.29 18.59
N ILE A 5 16.09 -4.02 18.95
CA ILE A 5 15.42 -2.93 18.23
C ILE A 5 15.90 -2.91 16.77
N SER A 6 17.21 -2.93 16.54
CA SER A 6 17.80 -2.95 15.19
C SER A 6 17.28 -4.10 14.35
N LYS A 7 17.21 -5.31 14.91
CA LYS A 7 16.69 -6.49 14.22
C LYS A 7 15.21 -6.32 13.80
N GLU A 8 14.37 -5.81 14.70
CA GLU A 8 12.95 -5.59 14.40
C GLU A 8 12.77 -4.49 13.34
N VAL A 9 13.49 -3.39 13.46
CA VAL A 9 13.49 -2.31 12.46
C VAL A 9 13.99 -2.80 11.10
N GLY A 10 15.07 -3.60 11.08
CA GLY A 10 15.56 -4.24 9.87
C GLY A 10 14.53 -5.17 9.22
N GLY A 11 13.68 -5.81 10.02
CA GLY A 11 12.53 -6.58 9.53
C GLY A 11 11.48 -5.71 8.84
N LEU A 12 11.18 -4.54 9.40
CA LEU A 12 10.26 -3.57 8.80
C LEU A 12 10.81 -3.02 7.47
N THR A 13 12.08 -2.64 7.44
CA THR A 13 12.74 -2.09 6.23
C THR A 13 12.80 -3.11 5.09
N ARG A 14 13.02 -4.40 5.39
CA ARG A 14 12.97 -5.44 4.36
C ARG A 14 11.56 -5.56 3.75
N ARG A 15 10.53 -5.51 4.58
CA ARG A 15 9.13 -5.52 4.11
C ARG A 15 8.80 -4.29 3.27
N GLU A 16 9.34 -3.13 3.62
CA GLU A 16 9.25 -1.91 2.80
C GLU A 16 9.85 -2.14 1.41
N GLY A 17 11.04 -2.76 1.31
CA GLY A 17 11.67 -3.12 0.05
C GLY A 17 10.81 -4.06 -0.81
N ASP A 18 10.14 -5.04 -0.20
CA ASP A 18 9.22 -5.94 -0.90
C ASP A 18 7.97 -5.20 -1.41
N ILE A 19 7.48 -4.23 -0.66
CA ILE A 19 6.38 -3.36 -1.10
C ILE A 19 6.84 -2.47 -2.26
N GLY A 20 8.07 -1.93 -2.22
CA GLY A 20 8.63 -1.15 -3.32
C GLY A 20 8.67 -1.94 -4.64
N LYS A 21 9.08 -3.20 -4.61
CA LYS A 21 9.01 -4.09 -5.77
C LYS A 21 7.57 -4.26 -6.26
N THR A 22 6.64 -4.50 -5.34
CA THR A 22 5.22 -4.64 -5.66
C THR A 22 4.66 -3.38 -6.32
N ILE A 23 5.05 -2.19 -5.86
CA ILE A 23 4.65 -0.91 -6.46
C ILE A 23 5.19 -0.80 -7.89
N ASN A 24 6.45 -1.20 -8.13
CA ASN A 24 7.01 -1.21 -9.47
C ASN A 24 6.27 -2.16 -10.41
N ASP A 25 5.90 -3.35 -9.93
CA ASP A 25 5.12 -4.32 -10.71
C ASP A 25 3.74 -3.74 -11.07
N ILE A 26 3.09 -3.06 -10.11
CA ILE A 26 1.81 -2.37 -10.34
C ILE A 26 1.95 -1.25 -11.37
N ASN A 27 2.99 -0.42 -11.26
CA ASN A 27 3.23 0.66 -12.21
C ASN A 27 3.45 0.13 -13.62
N HIS A 28 4.28 -0.92 -13.77
CA HIS A 28 4.51 -1.57 -15.06
C HIS A 28 3.21 -2.11 -15.69
N ASP A 29 2.37 -2.72 -14.87
CA ASP A 29 1.06 -3.22 -15.32
C ASP A 29 0.10 -2.09 -15.77
N PHE A 30 0.23 -0.90 -15.17
CA PHE A 30 -0.51 0.28 -15.60
C PHE A 30 0.04 0.91 -16.89
N GLU A 31 1.37 0.94 -17.08
CA GLU A 31 2.01 1.50 -18.28
C GLU A 31 1.64 0.74 -19.55
N GLU A 32 1.50 -0.58 -19.47
CA GLU A 32 1.13 -1.43 -20.60
C GLU A 32 -0.30 -1.21 -21.10
N ARG A 33 -1.12 -0.38 -20.43
CA ARG A 33 -2.56 -0.30 -20.71
C ARG A 33 -3.08 1.12 -20.81
N ASN A 34 -3.66 1.39 -21.96
CA ASN A 34 -4.45 2.59 -22.18
C ASN A 34 -5.91 2.34 -21.76
N PHE A 35 -6.33 2.93 -20.64
CA PHE A 35 -7.67 2.74 -20.09
C PHE A 35 -8.69 3.62 -20.83
N ALA A 36 -9.41 3.01 -21.76
CA ALA A 36 -10.51 3.63 -22.54
C ALA A 36 -10.14 4.96 -23.24
N GLY A 37 -8.85 5.25 -23.41
CA GLY A 37 -8.38 6.49 -24.02
C GLY A 37 -8.47 7.73 -23.12
N VAL A 38 -9.02 7.59 -21.91
CA VAL A 38 -9.24 8.73 -20.99
C VAL A 38 -8.10 8.85 -19.98
N ILE A 39 -7.72 7.74 -19.34
CA ILE A 39 -6.61 7.72 -18.37
C ILE A 39 -5.34 7.31 -19.10
N ARG A 40 -4.38 8.22 -19.16
CA ARG A 40 -3.10 8.02 -19.85
C ARG A 40 -2.05 7.37 -18.94
N GLU A 41 -2.09 7.69 -17.66
CA GLU A 41 -1.09 7.22 -16.69
C GLU A 41 -1.72 7.10 -15.30
N ILE A 42 -1.45 6.00 -14.64
CA ILE A 42 -1.62 5.82 -13.19
C ILE A 42 -0.26 5.39 -12.67
N ALA A 43 0.30 6.12 -11.73
CA ALA A 43 1.57 5.79 -11.12
C ALA A 43 1.49 5.90 -9.60
N LEU A 44 2.20 5.01 -8.93
CA LEU A 44 2.35 4.97 -7.48
C LEU A 44 3.83 5.13 -7.13
N ARG A 45 4.12 5.82 -6.03
CA ARG A 45 5.47 5.84 -5.47
C ARG A 45 5.44 5.80 -3.95
N PRO A 46 6.43 5.14 -3.32
CA PRO A 46 6.64 5.26 -1.89
C PRO A 46 7.44 6.54 -1.62
N LEU A 47 6.96 7.35 -0.68
CA LEU A 47 7.68 8.51 -0.14
C LEU A 47 8.20 8.15 1.24
N LYS A 48 9.47 8.39 1.51
CA LYS A 48 10.07 8.13 2.83
C LYS A 48 9.28 8.83 3.93
N THR A 49 9.13 8.14 5.04
CA THR A 49 8.45 8.70 6.21
C THR A 49 9.15 9.93 6.76
N ASN A 50 8.37 10.85 7.29
CA ASN A 50 8.83 11.97 8.11
C ASN A 50 8.49 11.79 9.60
N ASP A 51 8.02 10.60 9.97
CA ASP A 51 7.71 10.24 11.36
C ASP A 51 8.98 10.24 12.21
N GLN A 52 9.00 11.07 13.26
CA GLN A 52 10.20 11.31 14.05
C GLN A 52 10.67 10.07 14.83
N LEU A 53 9.72 9.28 15.33
CA LEU A 53 10.02 8.04 16.05
C LEU A 53 10.60 7.00 15.09
N MET A 54 10.03 6.88 13.90
CA MET A 54 10.54 5.96 12.88
C MET A 54 11.94 6.37 12.39
N LEU A 55 12.18 7.67 12.15
CA LEU A 55 13.50 8.18 11.79
C LEU A 55 14.55 7.90 12.89
N LEU A 56 14.16 8.03 14.16
CA LEU A 56 15.03 7.69 15.28
C LEU A 56 15.36 6.19 15.29
N LEU A 57 14.37 5.34 15.07
CA LEU A 57 14.57 3.88 15.01
C LEU A 57 15.48 3.45 13.86
N LEU A 58 15.37 4.09 12.69
CA LEU A 58 16.28 3.86 11.57
C LEU A 58 17.73 4.24 11.96
N ARG A 59 17.92 5.36 12.65
CA ARG A 59 19.26 5.77 13.16
C ARG A 59 19.79 4.78 14.20
N ILE A 60 18.93 4.22 15.06
CA ILE A 60 19.33 3.19 16.03
C ILE A 60 19.77 1.92 15.31
N ARG A 61 19.05 1.52 14.25
CA ARG A 61 19.43 0.37 13.43
C ARG A 61 20.80 0.58 12.80
N ASP A 62 21.00 1.69 12.10
CA ASP A 62 22.26 2.00 11.40
C ASP A 62 23.42 2.06 12.39
N PHE A 63 23.22 2.71 13.53
CA PHE A 63 24.22 2.75 14.61
C PHE A 63 24.55 1.35 15.16
N ALA A 64 23.54 0.48 15.32
CA ALA A 64 23.76 -0.89 15.81
C ALA A 64 24.53 -1.74 14.78
N GLU A 65 24.24 -1.58 13.48
CA GLU A 65 24.93 -2.29 12.42
C GLU A 65 26.39 -1.87 12.30
N GLU A 66 26.68 -0.55 12.38
CA GLU A 66 28.04 0.01 12.33
C GLU A 66 28.88 -0.41 13.53
N ASN A 67 28.27 -0.60 14.70
CA ASN A 67 28.98 -0.83 15.96
C ASN A 67 28.77 -2.22 16.55
N GLN A 68 28.34 -3.20 15.74
CA GLN A 68 27.97 -4.55 16.25
C GLN A 68 29.08 -5.26 17.02
N PHE A 69 30.36 -4.97 16.73
CA PHE A 69 31.53 -5.55 17.39
C PHE A 69 32.07 -4.69 18.54
N ASN A 70 31.63 -3.43 18.64
CA ASN A 70 32.12 -2.46 19.61
C ASN A 70 31.14 -2.19 20.75
N MET A 71 29.93 -2.76 20.69
CA MET A 71 28.93 -2.70 21.76
C MET A 71 28.94 -4.01 22.55
N GLY A 72 28.81 -3.94 23.88
CA GLY A 72 28.69 -5.13 24.72
C GLY A 72 29.20 -4.89 26.14
N GLU A 73 29.41 -5.99 26.87
CA GLU A 73 30.00 -5.95 28.20
C GLU A 73 31.41 -5.41 28.15
N MET A 74 31.73 -4.56 29.13
CA MET A 74 33.07 -4.03 29.31
C MET A 74 33.93 -5.11 29.95
N ASP A 75 34.92 -5.61 29.24
CA ASP A 75 35.97 -6.46 29.75
C ASP A 75 37.21 -5.63 30.14
N LEU A 76 38.21 -6.28 30.72
CA LEU A 76 39.47 -5.65 31.13
C LEU A 76 40.25 -5.03 29.96
N PHE A 77 39.89 -5.32 28.72
CA PHE A 77 40.51 -4.84 27.51
C PHE A 77 39.62 -3.83 26.76
N ALA A 78 38.53 -3.35 27.41
CA ALA A 78 37.66 -2.35 26.81
C ALA A 78 38.39 -1.05 26.54
N THR A 79 38.40 -0.62 25.28
CA THR A 79 39.03 0.63 24.85
C THR A 79 38.13 1.83 25.15
N GLU A 80 38.69 3.06 25.23
CA GLU A 80 37.92 4.31 25.33
C GLU A 80 36.83 4.40 24.27
N SER A 81 37.08 3.91 23.07
CA SER A 81 36.12 3.81 21.96
C SER A 81 34.88 3.04 22.32
N ARG A 82 34.94 1.95 23.10
CA ARG A 82 33.76 1.18 23.57
C ARG A 82 32.91 1.96 24.58
N GLN A 83 33.57 2.77 25.43
CA GLN A 83 32.84 3.59 26.41
C GLN A 83 31.99 4.64 25.68
N ASP A 84 32.53 5.30 24.65
CA ASP A 84 31.84 6.30 23.84
C ASP A 84 30.67 5.67 23.06
N VAL A 85 30.88 4.48 22.48
CA VAL A 85 29.83 3.75 21.77
C VAL A 85 28.69 3.37 22.71
N ASN A 86 28.99 2.84 23.91
CA ASN A 86 27.98 2.50 24.90
C ASN A 86 27.22 3.74 25.41
N ALA A 87 27.91 4.84 25.67
CA ALA A 87 27.28 6.10 26.06
C ALA A 87 26.33 6.63 24.99
N LYS A 88 26.72 6.53 23.71
CA LYS A 88 25.86 6.89 22.58
C LYS A 88 24.66 5.97 22.45
N ALA A 89 24.85 4.68 22.67
CA ALA A 89 23.77 3.68 22.72
C ALA A 89 22.71 4.03 23.79
N VAL A 90 23.16 4.41 24.99
CA VAL A 90 22.26 4.85 26.08
C VAL A 90 21.48 6.10 25.68
N LYS A 91 22.13 7.09 25.04
CA LYS A 91 21.45 8.30 24.55
C LYS A 91 20.34 7.96 23.55
N TYR A 92 20.59 7.04 22.62
CA TYR A 92 19.57 6.59 21.68
C TYR A 92 18.39 5.90 22.37
N LEU A 93 18.66 5.06 23.39
CA LEU A 93 17.58 4.41 24.16
C LEU A 93 16.74 5.41 24.94
N LEU A 94 17.38 6.40 25.57
CA LEU A 94 16.66 7.47 26.28
C LEU A 94 15.79 8.30 25.32
N ALA A 95 16.32 8.66 24.15
CA ALA A 95 15.55 9.37 23.14
C ALA A 95 14.36 8.54 22.64
N PHE A 96 14.55 7.23 22.45
CA PHE A 96 13.47 6.33 22.06
C PHE A 96 12.38 6.22 23.14
N MET A 97 12.77 6.04 24.40
CA MET A 97 11.84 6.01 25.53
C MET A 97 11.05 7.33 25.63
N LYS A 98 11.70 8.48 25.46
CA LYS A 98 11.03 9.77 25.44
C LYS A 98 10.03 9.85 24.28
N GLY A 99 10.41 9.46 23.06
CA GLY A 99 9.50 9.43 21.91
C GLY A 99 8.27 8.55 22.13
N LEU A 100 8.41 7.42 22.82
CA LEU A 100 7.26 6.58 23.19
C LEU A 100 6.34 7.24 24.22
N LEU A 101 6.89 8.02 25.16
CA LEU A 101 6.09 8.77 26.15
C LEU A 101 5.34 9.94 25.51
N ASP A 102 5.92 10.54 24.48
CA ASP A 102 5.28 11.62 23.73
C ASP A 102 4.11 11.10 22.84
N GLU A 103 4.07 9.79 22.54
CA GLU A 103 3.01 9.15 21.75
C GLU A 103 2.32 7.99 22.50
N PRO A 104 1.62 8.24 23.63
CA PRO A 104 1.10 7.20 24.51
C PRO A 104 0.04 6.28 23.88
N ASN A 105 -0.60 6.73 22.81
CA ASN A 105 -1.63 5.97 22.08
C ASN A 105 -1.03 5.05 21.01
N ARG A 106 0.26 5.15 20.71
CA ARG A 106 0.92 4.34 19.70
C ARG A 106 1.38 3.02 20.29
N LYS A 107 0.56 1.99 20.13
CA LYS A 107 0.81 0.66 20.71
C LYS A 107 1.77 -0.21 19.92
N GLN A 108 1.93 0.06 18.64
CA GLN A 108 2.76 -0.75 17.73
C GLN A 108 3.29 0.08 16.57
N LEU A 109 4.40 -0.36 16.01
CA LEU A 109 4.95 0.14 14.75
C LEU A 109 4.52 -0.78 13.62
N GLN A 110 4.09 -0.18 12.52
CA GLN A 110 3.65 -0.89 11.33
C GLN A 110 4.53 -0.55 10.13
N VAL A 111 4.51 -1.39 9.10
CA VAL A 111 5.20 -1.08 7.83
C VAL A 111 4.69 0.22 7.22
N ALA A 112 3.41 0.53 7.40
CA ALA A 112 2.81 1.80 6.96
C ALA A 112 3.45 3.05 7.61
N ASP A 113 4.17 2.90 8.72
CA ASP A 113 4.89 4.01 9.38
C ASP A 113 6.24 4.28 8.71
N THR A 114 6.75 3.38 7.86
CA THR A 114 8.06 3.52 7.22
C THR A 114 8.01 4.36 5.95
N PHE A 115 6.85 4.45 5.30
CA PHE A 115 6.66 5.24 4.08
C PHE A 115 5.21 5.71 3.95
N LYS A 116 5.01 6.73 3.11
CA LYS A 116 3.70 7.14 2.61
C LYS A 116 3.57 6.70 1.16
N LEU A 117 2.35 6.42 0.72
CA LEU A 117 2.06 6.10 -0.67
C LEU A 117 1.48 7.33 -1.35
N GLU A 118 2.09 7.74 -2.46
CA GLU A 118 1.57 8.79 -3.31
C GLU A 118 1.14 8.23 -4.66
N PHE A 119 0.14 8.87 -5.23
CA PHE A 119 -0.48 8.54 -6.50
C PHE A 119 -0.31 9.71 -7.47
N ARG A 120 -0.15 9.38 -8.75
CA ARG A 120 -0.21 10.36 -9.85
C ARG A 120 -1.10 9.80 -10.93
N ILE A 121 -2.02 10.62 -11.41
CA ILE A 121 -2.97 10.23 -12.43
C ILE A 121 -2.98 11.30 -13.51
N LYS A 122 -2.83 10.86 -14.77
CA LYS A 122 -2.98 11.74 -15.94
C LYS A 122 -4.22 11.34 -16.71
N GLU A 123 -5.18 12.24 -16.74
CA GLU A 123 -6.42 12.13 -17.52
C GLU A 123 -6.40 13.19 -18.63
N ASN A 124 -6.32 12.76 -19.87
CA ASN A 124 -6.21 13.67 -21.03
C ASN A 124 -5.08 14.71 -20.83
N ASP A 125 -5.41 15.98 -20.67
CA ASP A 125 -4.47 17.08 -20.44
C ASP A 125 -4.36 17.46 -18.94
N ASN A 126 -5.08 16.77 -18.07
CA ASN A 126 -5.06 16.99 -16.63
C ASN A 126 -4.07 16.04 -15.94
N ASP A 127 -3.17 16.59 -15.14
CA ASP A 127 -2.18 15.86 -14.34
C ASP A 127 -2.39 16.24 -12.86
N THR A 128 -2.72 15.27 -12.01
CA THR A 128 -2.92 15.54 -10.58
C THR A 128 -1.64 15.92 -9.84
N GLY A 129 -0.47 15.69 -10.45
CA GLY A 129 0.77 15.64 -9.71
C GLY A 129 0.77 14.46 -8.71
N TRP A 130 1.71 14.47 -7.79
CA TRP A 130 1.78 13.44 -6.73
C TRP A 130 0.92 13.84 -5.54
N VAL A 131 -0.05 12.97 -5.17
CA VAL A 131 -1.01 13.20 -4.09
C VAL A 131 -1.08 12.00 -3.15
N GLU A 132 -1.25 12.23 -1.84
CA GLU A 132 -1.36 11.16 -0.83
C GLU A 132 -2.75 10.46 -0.88
N LYS A 133 -3.76 11.12 -1.42
CA LYS A 133 -5.13 10.58 -1.49
C LYS A 133 -5.66 10.72 -2.91
N ILE A 134 -6.21 9.65 -3.42
CA ILE A 134 -6.98 9.66 -4.66
C ILE A 134 -8.35 10.27 -4.31
N ALA A 135 -8.47 11.58 -4.46
CA ALA A 135 -9.71 12.31 -4.28
C ALA A 135 -9.77 13.45 -5.29
N ASN A 136 -10.94 13.63 -5.91
CA ASN A 136 -11.19 14.70 -6.90
C ASN A 136 -10.25 14.63 -8.12
N VAL A 137 -9.98 13.44 -8.59
CA VAL A 137 -9.10 13.19 -9.74
C VAL A 137 -9.94 13.24 -11.03
N GLY A 138 -10.32 14.43 -11.48
CA GLY A 138 -11.12 14.59 -12.68
C GLY A 138 -12.64 14.50 -12.45
N SER A 139 -13.39 13.88 -13.37
CA SER A 139 -14.82 13.66 -13.22
C SER A 139 -15.10 12.57 -12.19
N ASP A 140 -16.30 12.57 -11.58
CA ASP A 140 -16.73 11.53 -10.62
C ASP A 140 -16.54 10.11 -11.18
N GLY A 141 -16.77 9.92 -12.48
CA GLY A 141 -16.56 8.63 -13.14
C GLY A 141 -15.09 8.21 -13.20
N THR A 142 -14.18 9.15 -13.47
CA THR A 142 -12.74 8.87 -13.50
C THR A 142 -12.21 8.52 -12.12
N ASP A 143 -12.65 9.22 -11.08
CA ASP A 143 -12.25 8.94 -9.70
C ASP A 143 -12.64 7.51 -9.27
N ILE A 144 -13.88 7.10 -9.58
CA ILE A 144 -14.37 5.73 -9.33
C ILE A 144 -13.55 4.70 -10.12
N LEU A 145 -13.31 4.97 -11.41
CA LEU A 145 -12.53 4.09 -12.27
C LEU A 145 -11.12 3.85 -11.73
N VAL A 146 -10.40 4.91 -11.38
CA VAL A 146 -9.02 4.82 -10.86
C VAL A 146 -9.00 4.05 -9.54
N LYS A 147 -9.91 4.36 -8.62
CA LYS A 147 -10.03 3.64 -7.33
C LYS A 147 -10.30 2.15 -7.54
N ALA A 148 -11.20 1.81 -8.47
CA ALA A 148 -11.48 0.42 -8.80
C ALA A 148 -10.25 -0.30 -9.35
N MET A 149 -9.52 0.33 -10.27
CA MET A 149 -8.33 -0.23 -10.89
C MET A 149 -7.21 -0.48 -9.86
N VAL A 150 -6.92 0.51 -9.01
CA VAL A 150 -5.92 0.38 -7.94
C VAL A 150 -6.30 -0.75 -6.98
N ASN A 151 -7.58 -0.83 -6.57
CA ASN A 151 -8.04 -1.89 -5.68
C ASN A 151 -7.92 -3.28 -6.32
N ILE A 152 -8.32 -3.44 -7.59
CA ILE A 152 -8.18 -4.70 -8.33
C ILE A 152 -6.71 -5.12 -8.42
N MET A 153 -5.79 -4.17 -8.67
CA MET A 153 -4.36 -4.45 -8.71
C MET A 153 -3.81 -4.90 -7.36
N LEU A 154 -4.19 -4.23 -6.27
CA LEU A 154 -3.80 -4.64 -4.93
C LEU A 154 -4.31 -6.05 -4.61
N ILE A 155 -5.57 -6.35 -4.93
CA ILE A 155 -6.16 -7.69 -4.76
C ILE A 155 -5.38 -8.72 -5.59
N ASN A 156 -5.01 -8.41 -6.83
CA ASN A 156 -4.24 -9.30 -7.67
C ASN A 156 -2.86 -9.63 -7.07
N VAL A 157 -2.16 -8.62 -6.55
CA VAL A 157 -0.86 -8.82 -5.88
C VAL A 157 -0.98 -9.72 -4.66
N PHE A 158 -2.02 -9.51 -3.83
CA PHE A 158 -2.27 -10.40 -2.69
C PHE A 158 -2.59 -11.82 -3.13
N LYS A 159 -3.40 -11.97 -4.19
CA LYS A 159 -3.72 -13.26 -4.80
C LYS A 159 -2.45 -13.99 -5.26
N GLU A 160 -1.60 -13.34 -6.03
CA GLU A 160 -0.36 -13.93 -6.55
C GLU A 160 0.60 -14.37 -5.44
N LYS A 161 0.75 -13.55 -4.40
CA LYS A 161 1.56 -13.90 -3.22
C LYS A 161 0.98 -15.07 -2.42
N ALA A 162 -0.34 -15.18 -2.35
CA ALA A 162 -1.04 -16.26 -1.65
C ALA A 162 -1.05 -17.57 -2.47
N SER A 163 -1.10 -17.49 -3.80
CA SER A 163 -1.28 -18.64 -4.70
C SER A 163 -0.02 -19.45 -4.97
N LYS A 164 1.13 -19.07 -4.44
CA LYS A 164 2.39 -19.87 -4.58
C LYS A 164 2.26 -21.33 -4.14
N LYS A 165 1.15 -21.71 -3.49
CA LYS A 165 0.88 -23.06 -2.99
C LYS A 165 -0.45 -23.69 -3.41
N SER A 166 -1.37 -22.93 -3.98
CA SER A 166 -2.70 -23.43 -4.38
C SER A 166 -3.00 -22.88 -5.75
N GLY A 167 -3.27 -23.77 -6.69
CA GLY A 167 -3.55 -23.46 -8.09
C GLY A 167 -4.46 -22.25 -8.33
N ASP A 168 -4.90 -22.10 -9.53
CA ASP A 168 -5.63 -20.97 -10.07
C ASP A 168 -6.98 -20.75 -9.35
N PHE A 169 -6.97 -20.04 -8.21
CA PHE A 169 -8.20 -19.71 -7.51
C PHE A 169 -8.75 -18.34 -7.95
N LYS A 170 -10.09 -18.25 -7.95
CA LYS A 170 -10.81 -17.04 -8.32
C LYS A 170 -11.18 -16.24 -7.08
N ILE A 171 -10.99 -14.94 -7.15
CA ILE A 171 -11.43 -14.01 -6.10
C ILE A 171 -12.70 -13.31 -6.57
N HIS A 172 -13.67 -13.12 -5.68
CA HIS A 172 -14.83 -12.29 -5.92
C HIS A 172 -14.58 -10.90 -5.33
N CYS A 173 -14.78 -9.88 -6.14
CA CYS A 173 -14.71 -8.48 -5.73
C CYS A 173 -16.08 -7.83 -5.95
N MET A 174 -16.64 -7.24 -4.91
CA MET A 174 -17.92 -6.53 -4.99
C MET A 174 -17.67 -5.06 -5.27
N MET A 175 -18.42 -4.53 -6.24
CA MET A 175 -18.44 -3.10 -6.54
C MET A 175 -19.87 -2.59 -6.58
N ASP A 176 -20.14 -1.55 -5.82
CA ASP A 176 -21.44 -0.89 -5.78
C ASP A 176 -21.48 0.31 -6.72
N GLU A 177 -22.67 0.65 -7.18
CA GLU A 177 -22.94 1.83 -8.02
C GLU A 177 -22.13 1.91 -9.33
N ILE A 178 -21.80 0.76 -9.93
CA ILE A 178 -21.02 0.70 -11.18
C ILE A 178 -21.69 1.49 -12.32
N GLY A 179 -22.99 1.70 -12.27
CA GLY A 179 -23.75 2.48 -13.25
C GLY A 179 -23.41 3.98 -13.31
N LYS A 180 -22.61 4.49 -12.38
CA LYS A 180 -22.05 5.84 -12.46
C LYS A 180 -20.91 5.96 -13.47
N LEU A 181 -20.34 4.85 -13.89
CA LEU A 181 -19.24 4.83 -14.86
C LEU A 181 -19.77 4.83 -16.30
N HIS A 182 -18.98 5.40 -17.19
CA HIS A 182 -19.25 5.27 -18.63
C HIS A 182 -19.19 3.79 -19.07
N PRO A 183 -20.05 3.31 -19.99
CA PRO A 183 -20.07 1.93 -20.47
C PRO A 183 -18.70 1.35 -20.82
N ASN A 184 -17.91 2.08 -21.59
CA ASN A 184 -16.59 1.65 -22.01
C ASN A 184 -15.64 1.43 -20.81
N ASN A 185 -15.80 2.22 -19.74
CA ASN A 185 -15.01 2.08 -18.52
C ASN A 185 -15.41 0.82 -17.76
N VAL A 186 -16.72 0.51 -17.68
CA VAL A 186 -17.23 -0.72 -17.08
C VAL A 186 -16.65 -1.93 -17.79
N LYS A 187 -16.73 -1.97 -19.12
CA LYS A 187 -16.15 -3.04 -19.93
C LYS A 187 -14.65 -3.18 -19.70
N GLY A 188 -13.94 -2.06 -19.67
CA GLY A 188 -12.50 -2.04 -19.37
C GLY A 188 -12.15 -2.65 -18.01
N ILE A 189 -12.93 -2.32 -16.95
CA ILE A 189 -12.75 -2.90 -15.61
C ILE A 189 -13.05 -4.40 -15.61
N LEU A 190 -14.13 -4.83 -16.26
CA LEU A 190 -14.51 -6.24 -16.35
C LEU A 190 -13.41 -7.06 -17.06
N ASP A 191 -12.93 -6.59 -18.20
CA ASP A 191 -11.84 -7.24 -18.93
C ASP A 191 -10.55 -7.29 -18.10
N PHE A 192 -10.24 -6.21 -17.40
CA PHE A 192 -9.06 -6.10 -16.56
C PHE A 192 -9.10 -7.09 -15.38
N ALA A 193 -10.24 -7.18 -14.70
CA ALA A 193 -10.43 -8.11 -13.58
C ALA A 193 -10.46 -9.57 -14.03
N ASN A 194 -11.20 -9.88 -15.12
CA ASN A 194 -11.35 -11.22 -15.64
C ASN A 194 -10.02 -11.84 -16.07
N ARG A 195 -9.13 -11.08 -16.72
CA ARG A 195 -7.78 -11.53 -17.09
C ARG A 195 -6.93 -11.91 -15.88
N ARG A 196 -7.29 -11.45 -14.69
CA ARG A 196 -6.61 -11.73 -13.42
C ARG A 196 -7.33 -12.78 -12.57
N ASN A 197 -8.32 -13.46 -13.12
CA ASN A 197 -9.18 -14.37 -12.36
C ASN A 197 -9.84 -13.70 -11.14
N ILE A 198 -10.20 -12.42 -11.29
CA ILE A 198 -11.00 -11.67 -10.32
C ILE A 198 -12.39 -11.52 -10.92
N LEU A 199 -13.38 -12.12 -10.27
CA LEU A 199 -14.77 -12.04 -10.67
C LEU A 199 -15.44 -10.84 -10.00
N LEU A 200 -15.96 -9.92 -10.80
CA LEU A 200 -16.67 -8.75 -10.29
C LEU A 200 -18.15 -9.10 -10.07
N VAL A 201 -18.65 -8.73 -8.90
CA VAL A 201 -20.08 -8.73 -8.54
C VAL A 201 -20.46 -7.28 -8.38
N ASN A 202 -21.17 -6.75 -9.38
CA ASN A 202 -21.49 -5.33 -9.45
C ASN A 202 -22.95 -5.07 -9.14
N SER A 203 -23.26 -3.97 -8.48
CA SER A 203 -24.62 -3.46 -8.35
C SER A 203 -24.79 -2.14 -9.09
N SER A 204 -26.01 -1.89 -9.58
CA SER A 204 -26.39 -0.64 -10.21
C SER A 204 -27.86 -0.33 -9.92
N PRO A 205 -28.22 0.93 -9.63
CA PRO A 205 -29.60 1.34 -9.46
C PRO A 205 -30.39 1.35 -10.77
N THR A 206 -29.70 1.27 -11.91
CA THR A 206 -30.29 1.26 -13.26
C THR A 206 -29.84 0.02 -14.02
N THR A 207 -30.66 -0.43 -14.98
CA THR A 207 -30.27 -1.48 -15.93
C THR A 207 -29.22 -0.89 -16.88
N TYR A 208 -27.99 -1.40 -16.76
CA TYR A 208 -26.88 -0.82 -17.46
C TYR A 208 -25.94 -1.92 -17.95
N ASN A 209 -25.69 -1.93 -19.28
CA ASN A 209 -24.75 -2.87 -19.91
C ASN A 209 -24.91 -4.33 -19.49
N VAL A 210 -26.17 -4.80 -19.46
CA VAL A 210 -26.53 -6.17 -19.05
C VAL A 210 -25.81 -7.20 -19.91
N GLU A 211 -25.54 -6.89 -21.16
CA GLU A 211 -24.83 -7.72 -22.14
C GLU A 211 -23.35 -8.00 -21.81
N ASP A 212 -22.72 -7.13 -21.03
CA ASP A 212 -21.33 -7.30 -20.61
C ASP A 212 -21.20 -8.32 -19.44
N TYR A 213 -22.33 -8.77 -18.87
CA TYR A 213 -22.35 -9.68 -17.72
C TYR A 213 -22.88 -11.06 -18.09
N LYS A 214 -22.24 -12.10 -17.56
CA LYS A 214 -22.69 -13.47 -17.75
C LYS A 214 -24.02 -13.76 -17.01
N TYR A 215 -24.22 -13.12 -15.88
CA TYR A 215 -25.41 -13.26 -15.06
C TYR A 215 -25.88 -11.90 -14.59
N THR A 216 -27.19 -11.67 -14.70
CA THR A 216 -27.83 -10.45 -14.22
C THR A 216 -29.08 -10.80 -13.43
N ASN A 217 -29.26 -10.17 -12.28
CA ASN A 217 -30.42 -10.35 -11.42
C ASN A 217 -31.08 -8.99 -11.17
N LEU A 218 -32.38 -8.92 -11.35
CA LEU A 218 -33.18 -7.76 -10.98
C LEU A 218 -33.59 -7.88 -9.51
N LEU A 219 -33.24 -6.90 -8.69
CA LEU A 219 -33.68 -6.82 -7.31
C LEU A 219 -34.95 -5.97 -7.23
N SER A 220 -36.04 -6.54 -6.66
CA SER A 220 -37.27 -5.80 -6.37
C SER A 220 -37.46 -5.69 -4.86
N LYS A 221 -37.87 -4.51 -4.39
CA LYS A 221 -38.27 -4.32 -2.99
C LYS A 221 -39.63 -5.01 -2.76
N ASP A 222 -39.65 -6.03 -1.90
CA ASP A 222 -40.91 -6.61 -1.46
C ASP A 222 -41.53 -5.71 -0.39
N ASN A 223 -42.68 -5.12 -0.72
CA ASN A 223 -43.43 -4.24 0.19
C ASN A 223 -44.26 -5.03 1.24
N ARG A 224 -44.01 -6.34 1.45
CA ARG A 224 -44.76 -7.20 2.37
C ARG A 224 -44.21 -7.24 3.80
N ALA A 225 -43.31 -6.37 4.17
CA ALA A 225 -42.87 -6.22 5.57
C ALA A 225 -43.57 -5.00 6.20
N ASN A 226 -44.75 -5.16 6.69
CA ASN A 226 -45.34 -4.43 7.81
C ASN A 226 -45.30 -5.30 9.04
#